data_c5f91e930baa26f8e3a544a85decab1c
#
_entry.id   c5f91e930baa26f8e3a544a85decab1c
#
_cell.length_a   1.000
_cell.length_b   1.000
_cell.length_c   1.000
_cell.angle_alpha   90.00
_cell.angle_beta   90.00
_cell.angle_gamma   90.00
#
_symmetry.space_group_name_H-M   'P 1'
#
loop_
_entity.id
_entity.type
_entity.pdbx_description
1 polymer ?
#
loop_
_entity_poly.entity_id
_entity_poly.type
_entity_poly.pdbx_seq_one_letter_code
_entity_poly.pdbx_strand_id
1 'polypeptide(L)'
;MAVVSMKQLLEAGVHFGHQTRRWNPKMAEYIYMERNGIYIIDLAKTVKKLEEAYDFVRTLSENGQSILFVGTKKQAQEAVKEEAERVGMYYVNARWLGGMLTNFKTMRTRVERLAQLKKMQEDGTFDMLPKKEVMKLMGDMEKLEKYLGGVKDMKKLPGALFVIDPRKEHNAIAEARKLHIPIVAIVDTNCDPDEVDYVIPGNDDAIRAIRLISQTMANAVLEGRQGEDAETVEAAETTKEEE
;
A
#
# COMPACT_ATOMS: atom_id res chain seq x y z
N MET A 1 1.08 6.07 -23.75
CA MET A 1 2.51 6.33 -23.39
C MET A 1 2.81 5.45 -22.21
N ALA A 2 4.03 4.87 -22.12
CA ALA A 2 4.40 4.08 -20.95
C ALA A 2 4.34 4.95 -19.68
N VAL A 3 3.69 4.46 -18.64
CA VAL A 3 3.51 5.16 -17.36
C VAL A 3 4.87 5.45 -16.70
N VAL A 4 5.82 4.52 -16.87
CA VAL A 4 7.21 4.66 -16.42
C VAL A 4 8.14 4.16 -17.52
N SER A 5 9.21 4.91 -17.82
CA SER A 5 10.18 4.50 -18.80
C SER A 5 11.11 3.40 -18.27
N MET A 6 11.56 2.51 -19.15
CA MET A 6 12.55 1.47 -18.81
C MET A 6 13.84 2.08 -18.22
N LYS A 7 14.23 3.28 -18.65
CA LYS A 7 15.39 4.01 -18.15
C LYS A 7 15.23 4.37 -16.67
N GLN A 8 14.06 4.88 -16.28
CA GLN A 8 13.75 5.21 -14.88
C GLN A 8 13.79 3.96 -13.98
N LEU A 9 13.23 2.84 -14.45
CA LEU A 9 13.28 1.55 -13.73
C LEU A 9 14.73 1.07 -13.54
N LEU A 10 15.56 1.20 -14.57
CA LEU A 10 16.97 0.83 -14.52
C LEU A 10 17.75 1.69 -13.52
N GLU A 11 17.58 3.02 -13.56
CA GLU A 11 18.24 3.98 -12.67
C GLU A 11 17.79 3.82 -11.20
N ALA A 12 16.54 3.43 -10.98
CA ALA A 12 16.02 3.13 -9.66
C ALA A 12 16.50 1.75 -9.12
N GLY A 13 17.09 0.91 -9.96
CA GLY A 13 17.58 -0.42 -9.58
C GLY A 13 16.48 -1.47 -9.39
N VAL A 14 15.36 -1.32 -10.09
CA VAL A 14 14.22 -2.25 -10.04
C VAL A 14 14.59 -3.65 -10.57
N HIS A 15 15.56 -3.71 -11.48
CA HIS A 15 16.01 -4.95 -12.13
C HIS A 15 16.83 -5.90 -11.25
N PHE A 16 17.32 -5.45 -10.10
CA PHE A 16 18.05 -6.32 -9.18
C PHE A 16 17.10 -7.18 -8.37
N GLY A 17 17.25 -8.50 -8.48
CA GLY A 17 16.57 -9.45 -7.62
C GLY A 17 17.46 -9.94 -6.48
N HIS A 18 17.05 -11.02 -5.84
CA HIS A 18 17.77 -11.66 -4.76
C HIS A 18 18.83 -12.64 -5.25
N GLN A 19 19.67 -13.12 -4.32
CA GLN A 19 20.66 -14.17 -4.58
C GLN A 19 20.00 -15.43 -5.13
N THR A 20 20.64 -16.09 -6.08
CA THR A 20 20.14 -17.28 -6.78
C THR A 20 19.66 -18.39 -5.83
N ARG A 21 20.33 -18.61 -4.72
CA ARG A 21 19.95 -19.62 -3.71
C ARG A 21 18.62 -19.36 -3.00
N ARG A 22 18.06 -18.15 -3.09
CA ARG A 22 16.84 -17.74 -2.38
C ARG A 22 15.63 -17.59 -3.29
N TRP A 23 15.78 -17.88 -4.56
CA TRP A 23 14.73 -17.63 -5.52
C TRP A 23 13.54 -18.59 -5.39
N ASN A 24 12.41 -18.17 -5.93
CA ASN A 24 11.23 -19.02 -6.12
C ASN A 24 11.19 -19.46 -7.60
N PRO A 25 11.09 -20.78 -7.90
CA PRO A 25 11.01 -21.28 -9.28
C PRO A 25 9.85 -20.69 -10.09
N LYS A 26 8.74 -20.32 -9.47
CA LYS A 26 7.60 -19.68 -10.13
C LYS A 26 7.94 -18.29 -10.70
N MET A 27 8.97 -17.64 -10.19
CA MET A 27 9.48 -16.37 -10.73
C MET A 27 10.34 -16.52 -11.98
N ALA A 28 10.59 -17.76 -12.47
CA ALA A 28 11.42 -18.01 -13.64
C ALA A 28 10.98 -17.21 -14.87
N GLU A 29 9.68 -17.02 -15.05
CA GLU A 29 9.15 -16.26 -16.18
C GLU A 29 9.53 -14.77 -16.15
N TYR A 30 9.78 -14.18 -14.98
CA TYR A 30 10.13 -12.77 -14.80
C TYR A 30 11.63 -12.52 -14.73
N ILE A 31 12.45 -13.57 -14.74
CA ILE A 31 13.90 -13.49 -14.69
C ILE A 31 14.47 -13.39 -16.10
N TYR A 32 15.33 -12.38 -16.34
CA TYR A 32 16.05 -12.20 -17.59
C TYR A 32 17.32 -13.05 -17.65
N MET A 33 18.16 -12.96 -16.61
CA MET A 33 19.43 -13.70 -16.51
C MET A 33 19.96 -13.74 -15.08
N GLU A 34 20.99 -14.53 -14.87
CA GLU A 34 21.82 -14.50 -13.67
C GLU A 34 23.11 -13.70 -13.94
N ARG A 35 23.51 -12.87 -12.96
CA ARG A 35 24.78 -12.18 -12.98
C ARG A 35 25.36 -12.07 -11.57
N ASN A 36 26.60 -12.56 -11.39
CA ASN A 36 27.31 -12.52 -10.10
C ASN A 36 26.52 -13.14 -8.94
N GLY A 37 25.80 -14.25 -9.16
CA GLY A 37 25.02 -14.93 -8.14
C GLY A 37 23.72 -14.19 -7.72
N ILE A 38 23.29 -13.21 -8.51
CA ILE A 38 22.05 -12.46 -8.33
C ILE A 38 21.21 -12.59 -9.60
N TYR A 39 19.91 -12.80 -9.46
CA TYR A 39 18.99 -12.77 -10.59
C TYR A 39 18.69 -11.34 -11.02
N ILE A 40 18.63 -11.13 -12.31
CA ILE A 40 18.22 -9.88 -12.95
C ILE A 40 16.80 -10.05 -13.46
N ILE A 41 15.91 -9.15 -13.06
CA ILE A 41 14.50 -9.14 -13.46
C ILE A 41 14.36 -8.52 -14.84
N ASP A 42 13.47 -9.07 -15.66
CA ASP A 42 13.15 -8.57 -16.99
C ASP A 42 12.30 -7.30 -16.91
N LEU A 43 12.95 -6.15 -17.15
CA LEU A 43 12.28 -4.85 -17.09
C LEU A 43 11.20 -4.67 -18.17
N ALA A 44 11.27 -5.36 -19.31
CA ALA A 44 10.23 -5.28 -20.32
C ALA A 44 8.91 -5.87 -19.79
N LYS A 45 9.00 -6.96 -19.03
CA LYS A 45 7.86 -7.55 -18.34
C LYS A 45 7.39 -6.68 -17.18
N THR A 46 8.33 -6.07 -16.45
CA THR A 46 7.99 -5.13 -15.37
C THR A 46 7.17 -3.96 -15.87
N VAL A 47 7.58 -3.31 -16.98
CA VAL A 47 6.83 -2.19 -17.59
C VAL A 47 5.41 -2.63 -17.91
N LYS A 48 5.23 -3.75 -18.61
CA LYS A 48 3.91 -4.26 -18.98
C LYS A 48 3.02 -4.55 -17.77
N LYS A 49 3.58 -5.24 -16.78
CA LYS A 49 2.84 -5.60 -15.55
C LYS A 49 2.54 -4.39 -14.68
N LEU A 50 3.40 -3.39 -14.69
CA LEU A 50 3.18 -2.13 -14.00
C LEU A 50 2.04 -1.32 -14.67
N GLU A 51 1.94 -1.34 -16.01
CA GLU A 51 0.83 -0.72 -16.74
C GLU A 51 -0.49 -1.43 -16.43
N GLU A 52 -0.52 -2.77 -16.44
CA GLU A 52 -1.71 -3.54 -16.05
C GLU A 52 -2.18 -3.19 -14.62
N ALA A 53 -1.25 -3.09 -13.68
CA ALA A 53 -1.52 -2.72 -12.29
C ALA A 53 -1.98 -1.26 -12.17
N TYR A 54 -1.39 -0.36 -12.93
CA TYR A 54 -1.75 1.06 -12.99
C TYR A 54 -3.19 1.26 -13.44
N ASP A 55 -3.57 0.63 -14.55
CA ASP A 55 -4.93 0.71 -15.11
C ASP A 55 -5.96 0.15 -14.14
N PHE A 56 -5.64 -0.96 -13.46
CA PHE A 56 -6.51 -1.51 -12.42
C PHE A 56 -6.70 -0.54 -11.25
N VAL A 57 -5.61 0.04 -10.72
CA VAL A 57 -5.65 0.99 -9.60
C VAL A 57 -6.41 2.26 -9.98
N ARG A 58 -6.20 2.78 -11.20
CA ARG A 58 -6.93 3.92 -11.74
C ARG A 58 -8.42 3.64 -11.79
N THR A 59 -8.86 2.56 -12.43
CA THR A 59 -10.27 2.17 -12.53
C THR A 59 -10.91 1.95 -11.16
N LEU A 60 -10.17 1.38 -10.20
CA LEU A 60 -10.66 1.20 -8.84
C LEU A 60 -10.88 2.55 -8.14
N SER A 61 -9.99 3.52 -8.39
CA SER A 61 -10.11 4.88 -7.85
C SER A 61 -11.24 5.66 -8.52
N GLU A 62 -11.47 5.51 -9.84
CA GLU A 62 -12.63 6.04 -10.58
C GLU A 62 -13.96 5.58 -9.98
N ASN A 63 -13.99 4.38 -9.41
CA ASN A 63 -15.16 3.85 -8.72
C ASN A 63 -15.26 4.29 -7.24
N GLY A 64 -14.51 5.29 -6.82
CA GLY A 64 -14.52 5.81 -5.44
C GLY A 64 -14.03 4.82 -4.38
N GLN A 65 -13.32 3.75 -4.76
CA GLN A 65 -12.80 2.77 -3.83
C GLN A 65 -11.44 3.18 -3.28
N SER A 66 -11.17 2.82 -2.03
CA SER A 66 -9.90 3.12 -1.39
C SER A 66 -8.89 1.99 -1.53
N ILE A 67 -7.61 2.35 -1.50
CA ILE A 67 -6.49 1.42 -1.54
C ILE A 67 -5.74 1.48 -0.21
N LEU A 68 -5.33 0.32 0.29
CA LEU A 68 -4.49 0.20 1.47
C LEU A 68 -3.05 -0.13 1.06
N PHE A 69 -2.15 0.81 1.32
CA PHE A 69 -0.71 0.64 1.07
C PHE A 69 -0.06 -0.10 2.24
N VAL A 70 0.62 -1.21 1.97
CA VAL A 70 1.22 -2.08 2.99
C VAL A 70 2.70 -2.29 2.71
N GLY A 71 3.54 -1.89 3.66
CA GLY A 71 4.99 -2.10 3.56
C GLY A 71 5.69 -1.88 4.89
N THR A 72 5.97 -2.97 5.61
CA THR A 72 6.62 -2.92 6.94
C THR A 72 8.15 -3.06 6.87
N LYS A 73 8.72 -3.26 5.66
CA LYS A 73 10.17 -3.22 5.45
C LYS A 73 10.72 -1.84 5.79
N LYS A 74 11.87 -1.75 6.44
CA LYS A 74 12.50 -0.46 6.78
C LYS A 74 12.66 0.44 5.55
N GLN A 75 13.00 -0.15 4.40
CA GLN A 75 13.17 0.55 3.13
C GLN A 75 11.85 1.07 2.53
N ALA A 76 10.71 0.47 2.91
CA ALA A 76 9.38 0.79 2.39
C ALA A 76 8.59 1.76 3.27
N GLN A 77 8.88 1.79 4.57
CA GLN A 77 8.05 2.47 5.59
C GLN A 77 7.77 3.94 5.27
N GLU A 78 8.79 4.67 4.83
CA GLU A 78 8.68 6.10 4.53
C GLU A 78 7.95 6.33 3.20
N ALA A 79 8.35 5.62 2.14
CA ALA A 79 7.74 5.74 0.83
C ALA A 79 6.24 5.40 0.84
N VAL A 80 5.86 4.32 1.55
CA VAL A 80 4.46 3.91 1.72
C VAL A 80 3.65 4.98 2.43
N LYS A 81 4.20 5.57 3.50
CA LYS A 81 3.52 6.63 4.25
C LYS A 81 3.37 7.89 3.42
N GLU A 82 4.46 8.42 2.86
CA GLU A 82 4.46 9.65 2.07
C GLU A 82 3.48 9.58 0.89
N GLU A 83 3.54 8.49 0.13
CA GLU A 83 2.70 8.36 -1.07
C GLU A 83 1.23 8.13 -0.74
N ALA A 84 0.92 7.34 0.30
CA ALA A 84 -0.46 7.15 0.73
C ALA A 84 -1.06 8.46 1.29
N GLU A 85 -0.32 9.20 2.12
CA GLU A 85 -0.76 10.49 2.66
C GLU A 85 -0.94 11.53 1.54
N ARG A 86 -0.05 11.55 0.53
CA ARG A 86 -0.13 12.46 -0.63
C ARG A 86 -1.44 12.31 -1.40
N VAL A 87 -1.94 11.09 -1.51
CA VAL A 87 -3.17 10.79 -2.28
C VAL A 87 -4.39 10.57 -1.38
N GLY A 88 -4.27 10.79 -0.07
CA GLY A 88 -5.36 10.61 0.90
C GLY A 88 -5.86 9.17 0.99
N MET A 89 -4.97 8.20 0.81
CA MET A 89 -5.23 6.77 0.98
C MET A 89 -4.69 6.26 2.32
N TYR A 90 -5.01 5.03 2.64
CA TYR A 90 -4.63 4.39 3.91
C TYR A 90 -3.32 3.65 3.80
N TYR A 91 -2.61 3.51 4.94
CA TYR A 91 -1.35 2.78 4.94
C TYR A 91 -1.08 2.00 6.23
N VAL A 92 -0.26 0.96 6.11
CA VAL A 92 0.34 0.21 7.21
C VAL A 92 1.83 0.08 6.94
N ASN A 93 2.64 0.83 7.69
CA ASN A 93 4.08 0.88 7.49
C ASN A 93 4.92 0.35 8.67
N ALA A 94 4.33 0.10 9.84
CA ALA A 94 5.09 -0.34 11.00
C ALA A 94 5.00 -1.86 11.21
N ARG A 95 3.80 -2.39 11.40
CA ARG A 95 3.53 -3.81 11.56
C ARG A 95 2.09 -4.11 11.22
N TRP A 96 1.87 -5.15 10.43
CA TRP A 96 0.53 -5.69 10.23
C TRP A 96 0.02 -6.36 11.51
N LEU A 97 -1.12 -5.94 12.01
CA LEU A 97 -1.78 -6.57 13.14
C LEU A 97 -2.74 -7.65 12.63
N GLY A 98 -2.61 -8.87 13.14
CA GLY A 98 -3.53 -9.95 12.74
C GLY A 98 -4.99 -9.59 12.97
N GLY A 99 -5.83 -9.84 11.97
CA GLY A 99 -7.25 -9.48 12.00
C GLY A 99 -7.56 -8.06 11.54
N MET A 100 -6.60 -7.36 10.90
CA MET A 100 -6.78 -5.97 10.46
C MET A 100 -7.91 -5.81 9.47
N LEU A 101 -8.10 -6.79 8.59
CA LEU A 101 -9.21 -6.87 7.65
C LEU A 101 -10.27 -7.88 8.12
N THR A 102 -9.88 -9.07 8.50
CA THR A 102 -10.81 -10.15 8.87
C THR A 102 -11.54 -9.91 10.19
N ASN A 103 -10.98 -9.08 11.09
CA ASN A 103 -11.62 -8.64 12.33
C ASN A 103 -11.74 -7.11 12.38
N PHE A 104 -12.18 -6.53 11.28
CA PHE A 104 -12.24 -5.08 11.05
C PHE A 104 -13.04 -4.34 12.14
N LYS A 105 -14.17 -4.93 12.58
CA LYS A 105 -15.00 -4.34 13.66
C LYS A 105 -14.21 -4.12 14.95
N THR A 106 -13.41 -5.12 15.37
CA THR A 106 -12.56 -4.98 16.56
C THR A 106 -11.42 -3.99 16.33
N MET A 107 -10.86 -3.93 15.11
CA MET A 107 -9.84 -2.93 14.79
C MET A 107 -10.40 -1.51 14.87
N ARG A 108 -11.62 -1.28 14.43
CA ARG A 108 -12.29 0.02 14.59
C ARG A 108 -12.44 0.45 16.04
N THR A 109 -12.80 -0.46 16.97
CA THR A 109 -12.86 -0.09 18.40
C THR A 109 -11.49 0.31 18.95
N ARG A 110 -10.39 -0.22 18.41
CA ARG A 110 -9.04 0.22 18.78
C ARG A 110 -8.71 1.61 18.21
N VAL A 111 -9.15 1.91 17.00
CA VAL A 111 -9.05 3.25 16.41
C VAL A 111 -9.89 4.27 17.20
N GLU A 112 -11.11 3.91 17.58
CA GLU A 112 -11.97 4.75 18.44
C GLU A 112 -11.31 5.01 19.81
N ARG A 113 -10.64 4.00 20.37
CA ARG A 113 -9.85 4.18 21.60
C ARG A 113 -8.70 5.17 21.41
N LEU A 114 -8.01 5.15 20.28
CA LEU A 114 -6.98 6.13 19.95
C LEU A 114 -7.56 7.54 19.89
N ALA A 115 -8.70 7.73 19.23
CA ALA A 115 -9.39 9.02 19.16
C ALA A 115 -9.81 9.52 20.55
N GLN A 116 -10.32 8.63 21.42
CA GLN A 116 -10.65 8.96 22.81
C GLN A 116 -9.42 9.42 23.60
N LEU A 117 -8.28 8.73 23.47
CA LEU A 117 -7.05 9.10 24.18
C LEU A 117 -6.52 10.46 23.73
N LYS A 118 -6.57 10.76 22.42
CA LYS A 118 -6.21 12.08 21.89
C LYS A 118 -7.11 13.17 22.44
N LYS A 119 -8.42 12.93 22.43
CA LYS A 119 -9.39 13.87 23.02
C LYS A 119 -9.15 14.12 24.50
N MET A 120 -8.89 13.06 25.29
CA MET A 120 -8.55 13.21 26.72
C MET A 120 -7.30 14.04 26.97
N GLN A 121 -6.32 13.97 26.05
CA GLN A 121 -5.12 14.80 26.09
C GLN A 121 -5.45 16.26 25.78
N GLU A 122 -6.25 16.53 24.76
CA GLU A 122 -6.67 17.87 24.33
C GLU A 122 -7.56 18.56 25.40
N ASP A 123 -8.48 17.82 26.01
CA ASP A 123 -9.42 18.32 27.03
C ASP A 123 -8.75 18.53 28.41
N GLY A 124 -7.42 18.28 28.54
CA GLY A 124 -6.72 18.43 29.83
C GLY A 124 -7.04 17.36 30.87
N THR A 125 -7.78 16.31 30.51
CA THR A 125 -8.14 15.21 31.44
C THR A 125 -6.90 14.53 32.02
N PHE A 126 -5.80 14.51 31.29
CA PHE A 126 -4.53 13.92 31.77
C PHE A 126 -3.94 14.66 32.95
N ASP A 127 -4.22 15.98 33.12
CA ASP A 127 -3.71 16.78 34.22
C ASP A 127 -4.40 16.43 35.56
N MET A 128 -5.58 15.81 35.50
CA MET A 128 -6.35 15.38 36.67
C MET A 128 -5.99 13.96 37.14
N LEU A 129 -5.18 13.21 36.35
CA LEU A 129 -4.84 11.83 36.64
C LEU A 129 -3.47 11.70 37.32
N PRO A 130 -3.24 10.63 38.10
CA PRO A 130 -1.93 10.33 38.65
C PRO A 130 -0.89 10.14 37.56
N LYS A 131 0.34 10.68 37.72
CA LYS A 131 1.43 10.63 36.74
C LYS A 131 1.68 9.20 36.16
N LYS A 132 1.56 8.17 36.98
CA LYS A 132 1.75 6.79 36.59
C LYS A 132 0.69 6.33 35.56
N GLU A 133 -0.55 6.74 35.71
CA GLU A 133 -1.64 6.44 34.78
C GLU A 133 -1.48 7.21 33.48
N VAL A 134 -1.14 8.49 33.56
CA VAL A 134 -0.85 9.32 32.38
C VAL A 134 0.23 8.68 31.51
N MET A 135 1.36 8.28 32.11
CA MET A 135 2.45 7.63 31.39
C MET A 135 2.00 6.32 30.70
N LYS A 136 1.11 5.54 31.33
CA LYS A 136 0.55 4.33 30.73
C LYS A 136 -0.36 4.66 29.55
N LEU A 137 -1.25 5.63 29.71
CA LEU A 137 -2.17 6.06 28.63
C LEU A 137 -1.42 6.66 27.45
N MET A 138 -0.39 7.47 27.69
CA MET A 138 0.48 8.00 26.64
C MET A 138 1.22 6.89 25.89
N GLY A 139 1.79 5.92 26.61
CA GLY A 139 2.46 4.77 25.97
C GLY A 139 1.49 3.89 25.17
N ASP A 140 0.24 3.76 25.58
CA ASP A 140 -0.79 3.06 24.81
C ASP A 140 -1.22 3.87 23.57
N MET A 141 -1.35 5.20 23.70
CA MET A 141 -1.66 6.10 22.59
C MET A 141 -0.56 6.08 21.52
N GLU A 142 0.71 6.17 21.91
CA GLU A 142 1.87 6.08 20.99
C GLU A 142 1.89 4.74 20.23
N LYS A 143 1.61 3.63 20.91
CA LYS A 143 1.55 2.31 20.26
C LYS A 143 0.40 2.24 19.26
N LEU A 144 -0.79 2.72 19.63
CA LEU A 144 -1.95 2.73 18.74
C LEU A 144 -1.70 3.64 17.53
N GLU A 145 -1.14 4.83 17.73
CA GLU A 145 -0.78 5.75 16.64
C GLU A 145 0.23 5.12 15.70
N LYS A 146 1.28 4.49 16.23
CA LYS A 146 2.31 3.82 15.45
C LYS A 146 1.78 2.72 14.53
N TYR A 147 0.80 1.94 15.02
CA TYR A 147 0.31 0.76 14.29
C TYR A 147 -0.97 1.00 13.50
N LEU A 148 -1.82 1.92 13.96
CA LEU A 148 -3.15 2.16 13.39
C LEU A 148 -3.32 3.59 12.85
N GLY A 149 -2.33 4.46 13.01
CA GLY A 149 -2.41 5.86 12.58
C GLY A 149 -2.74 6.01 11.09
N GLY A 150 -2.17 5.16 10.24
CA GLY A 150 -2.44 5.21 8.78
C GLY A 150 -3.79 4.64 8.36
N VAL A 151 -4.53 4.00 9.26
CA VAL A 151 -5.86 3.43 8.98
C VAL A 151 -6.96 4.04 9.87
N LYS A 152 -6.65 5.12 10.61
CA LYS A 152 -7.58 5.75 11.56
C LYS A 152 -8.88 6.21 10.89
N ASP A 153 -8.82 6.72 9.68
CA ASP A 153 -9.95 7.28 8.93
C ASP A 153 -10.66 6.25 8.06
N MET A 154 -10.17 5.00 8.04
CA MET A 154 -10.75 3.92 7.24
C MET A 154 -12.07 3.43 7.82
N LYS A 155 -13.19 3.81 7.18
CA LYS A 155 -14.56 3.47 7.61
C LYS A 155 -15.08 2.16 7.02
N LYS A 156 -14.57 1.76 5.87
CA LYS A 156 -14.95 0.53 5.11
C LYS A 156 -13.68 -0.24 4.77
N LEU A 157 -13.83 -1.52 4.43
CA LEU A 157 -12.74 -2.32 3.88
C LEU A 157 -12.22 -1.69 2.58
N PRO A 158 -10.91 -1.75 2.31
CA PRO A 158 -10.33 -1.23 1.07
C PRO A 158 -10.77 -2.07 -0.13
N GLY A 159 -10.84 -1.45 -1.30
CA GLY A 159 -11.13 -2.12 -2.56
C GLY A 159 -9.95 -2.93 -3.10
N ALA A 160 -8.72 -2.56 -2.75
CA ALA A 160 -7.50 -3.33 -3.04
C ALA A 160 -6.40 -3.06 -2.01
N LEU A 161 -5.42 -3.98 -1.96
CA LEU A 161 -4.15 -3.79 -1.25
C LEU A 161 -3.04 -3.53 -2.26
N PHE A 162 -2.15 -2.58 -1.96
CA PHE A 162 -0.85 -2.45 -2.60
C PHE A 162 0.23 -2.89 -1.61
N VAL A 163 0.94 -3.98 -1.90
CA VAL A 163 1.83 -4.67 -0.96
C VAL A 163 3.28 -4.63 -1.44
N ILE A 164 4.20 -4.32 -0.54
CA ILE A 164 5.63 -4.41 -0.80
C ILE A 164 6.19 -5.61 -0.05
N ASP A 165 6.81 -6.54 -0.77
CA ASP A 165 7.32 -7.82 -0.27
C ASP A 165 6.19 -8.75 0.25
N PRO A 166 5.51 -9.48 -0.65
CA PRO A 166 4.46 -10.45 -0.29
C PRO A 166 4.90 -11.47 0.74
N ARG A 167 6.14 -11.92 0.67
CA ARG A 167 6.69 -12.92 1.59
C ARG A 167 6.72 -12.41 3.03
N LYS A 168 7.05 -11.14 3.24
CA LYS A 168 7.06 -10.53 4.57
C LYS A 168 5.64 -10.23 5.07
N GLU A 169 4.80 -9.76 4.19
CA GLU A 169 3.42 -9.34 4.49
C GLU A 169 2.40 -10.47 4.29
N HIS A 170 2.83 -11.74 4.42
CA HIS A 170 1.99 -12.94 4.19
C HIS A 170 0.68 -12.92 4.98
N ASN A 171 0.64 -12.32 6.18
CA ASN A 171 -0.60 -12.19 6.96
C ASN A 171 -1.60 -11.25 6.29
N ALA A 172 -1.12 -10.12 5.72
CA ALA A 172 -1.97 -9.18 5.00
C ALA A 172 -2.57 -9.85 3.75
N ILE A 173 -1.74 -10.58 3.01
CA ILE A 173 -2.14 -11.34 1.82
C ILE A 173 -3.18 -12.41 2.18
N ALA A 174 -2.94 -13.22 3.21
CA ALA A 174 -3.87 -14.25 3.63
C ALA A 174 -5.24 -13.68 4.04
N GLU A 175 -5.26 -12.53 4.73
CA GLU A 175 -6.51 -11.86 5.10
C GLU A 175 -7.23 -11.27 3.88
N ALA A 176 -6.51 -10.62 2.96
CA ALA A 176 -7.08 -10.06 1.74
C ALA A 176 -7.70 -11.15 0.85
N ARG A 177 -6.97 -12.25 0.62
CA ARG A 177 -7.47 -13.40 -0.15
C ARG A 177 -8.73 -14.01 0.48
N LYS A 178 -8.78 -14.12 1.81
CA LYS A 178 -9.96 -14.63 2.53
C LYS A 178 -11.20 -13.75 2.33
N LEU A 179 -11.00 -12.47 2.11
CA LEU A 179 -12.07 -11.49 1.88
C LEU A 179 -12.27 -11.17 0.41
N HIS A 180 -11.57 -11.85 -0.50
CA HIS A 180 -11.58 -11.60 -1.94
C HIS A 180 -11.26 -10.15 -2.32
N ILE A 181 -10.34 -9.53 -1.57
CA ILE A 181 -9.83 -8.19 -1.86
C ILE A 181 -8.63 -8.35 -2.80
N PRO A 182 -8.65 -7.74 -4.00
CA PRO A 182 -7.55 -7.80 -4.96
C PRO A 182 -6.24 -7.28 -4.38
N ILE A 183 -5.14 -7.91 -4.78
CA ILE A 183 -3.79 -7.60 -4.29
C ILE A 183 -2.91 -7.20 -5.47
N VAL A 184 -2.38 -5.99 -5.43
CA VAL A 184 -1.30 -5.50 -6.27
C VAL A 184 -0.01 -5.56 -5.46
N ALA A 185 1.06 -6.15 -5.95
CA ALA A 185 2.28 -6.23 -5.17
C ALA A 185 3.57 -6.10 -5.99
N ILE A 186 4.60 -5.50 -5.35
CA ILE A 186 5.98 -5.58 -5.81
C ILE A 186 6.50 -6.96 -5.40
N VAL A 187 6.84 -7.78 -6.40
CA VAL A 187 7.22 -9.18 -6.23
C VAL A 187 8.67 -9.35 -6.69
N ASP A 188 9.55 -9.64 -5.75
CA ASP A 188 10.95 -9.94 -6.02
C ASP A 188 11.13 -11.44 -6.32
N THR A 189 12.30 -11.84 -6.77
CA THR A 189 12.63 -13.20 -7.20
C THR A 189 12.50 -14.28 -6.13
N ASN A 190 12.38 -13.92 -4.85
CA ASN A 190 12.21 -14.81 -3.69
C ASN A 190 10.76 -15.00 -3.24
N CYS A 191 9.80 -14.34 -3.90
CA CYS A 191 8.38 -14.37 -3.56
C CYS A 191 7.59 -15.34 -4.45
N ASP A 192 6.36 -15.70 -4.05
CA ASP A 192 5.43 -16.48 -4.85
C ASP A 192 4.48 -15.53 -5.61
N PRO A 193 4.54 -15.48 -6.97
CA PRO A 193 3.65 -14.61 -7.75
C PRO A 193 2.18 -15.06 -7.71
N ASP A 194 1.88 -16.34 -7.44
CA ASP A 194 0.49 -16.85 -7.38
C ASP A 194 -0.29 -16.37 -6.15
N GLU A 195 0.38 -15.74 -5.19
CA GLU A 195 -0.28 -15.20 -4.00
C GLU A 195 -0.95 -13.84 -4.25
N VAL A 196 -0.68 -13.20 -5.40
CA VAL A 196 -1.14 -11.85 -5.72
C VAL A 196 -1.84 -11.82 -7.08
N ASP A 197 -2.78 -10.88 -7.26
CA ASP A 197 -3.57 -10.79 -8.49
C ASP A 197 -2.85 -9.96 -9.57
N TYR A 198 -2.17 -8.90 -9.18
CA TYR A 198 -1.39 -8.01 -10.04
C TYR A 198 0.07 -8.01 -9.61
N VAL A 199 0.87 -8.80 -10.30
CA VAL A 199 2.31 -8.95 -10.04
C VAL A 199 3.07 -7.80 -10.70
N ILE A 200 3.84 -7.03 -9.93
CA ILE A 200 4.81 -6.07 -10.43
C ILE A 200 6.21 -6.64 -10.13
N PRO A 201 6.87 -7.30 -11.11
CA PRO A 201 8.20 -7.86 -10.89
C PRO A 201 9.21 -6.74 -10.62
N GLY A 202 9.87 -6.78 -9.48
CA GLY A 202 10.80 -5.71 -9.13
C GLY A 202 11.49 -5.89 -7.79
N ASN A 203 12.53 -5.10 -7.57
CA ASN A 203 13.31 -5.07 -6.34
C ASN A 203 12.52 -4.47 -5.18
N ASP A 204 12.33 -5.25 -4.12
CA ASP A 204 11.61 -4.84 -2.92
C ASP A 204 12.55 -4.39 -1.76
N ASP A 205 13.87 -4.35 -2.01
CA ASP A 205 14.89 -3.93 -1.05
C ASP A 205 15.47 -2.54 -1.36
N ALA A 206 15.43 -2.09 -2.61
CA ALA A 206 15.96 -0.80 -3.02
C ALA A 206 14.97 0.33 -2.75
N ILE A 207 15.33 1.29 -1.87
CA ILE A 207 14.48 2.44 -1.52
C ILE A 207 14.00 3.21 -2.76
N ARG A 208 14.87 3.41 -3.76
CA ARG A 208 14.53 4.11 -5.00
C ARG A 208 13.52 3.36 -5.85
N ALA A 209 13.65 2.02 -5.93
CA ALA A 209 12.73 1.17 -6.66
C ALA A 209 11.33 1.18 -6.02
N ILE A 210 11.29 0.99 -4.69
CA ILE A 210 10.06 1.04 -3.91
C ILE A 210 9.37 2.39 -4.07
N ARG A 211 10.12 3.50 -3.94
CA ARG A 211 9.58 4.86 -4.07
C ARG A 211 9.00 5.11 -5.46
N LEU A 212 9.73 4.75 -6.50
CA LEU A 212 9.26 4.91 -7.89
C LEU A 212 7.95 4.17 -8.15
N ILE A 213 7.86 2.90 -7.76
CA ILE A 213 6.66 2.09 -7.99
C ILE A 213 5.51 2.56 -7.09
N SER A 214 5.76 2.89 -5.82
CA SER A 214 4.74 3.43 -4.91
C SER A 214 4.18 4.76 -5.41
N GLN A 215 5.05 5.64 -5.91
CA GLN A 215 4.67 6.91 -6.53
C GLN A 215 3.82 6.69 -7.78
N THR A 216 4.16 5.70 -8.59
CA THR A 216 3.39 5.34 -9.79
C THR A 216 1.99 4.88 -9.42
N MET A 217 1.85 4.01 -8.43
CA MET A 217 0.53 3.56 -7.95
C MET A 217 -0.29 4.72 -7.33
N ALA A 218 0.37 5.60 -6.59
CA ALA A 218 -0.29 6.79 -6.05
C ALA A 218 -0.75 7.76 -7.16
N ASN A 219 0.02 7.90 -8.24
CA ASN A 219 -0.39 8.70 -9.40
C ASN A 219 -1.61 8.10 -10.11
N ALA A 220 -1.72 6.78 -10.21
CA ALA A 220 -2.91 6.12 -10.73
C ALA A 220 -4.17 6.47 -9.91
N VAL A 221 -4.03 6.54 -8.58
CA VAL A 221 -5.13 6.97 -7.69
C VAL A 221 -5.56 8.41 -7.97
N LEU A 222 -4.61 9.33 -8.16
CA LEU A 222 -4.93 10.72 -8.46
C LEU A 222 -5.60 10.88 -9.82
N GLU A 223 -5.11 10.16 -10.84
CA GLU A 223 -5.70 10.19 -12.19
C GLU A 223 -7.14 9.68 -12.17
N GLY A 224 -7.41 8.56 -11.46
CA GLY A 224 -8.78 8.03 -11.32
C GLY A 224 -9.72 9.02 -10.63
N ARG A 225 -9.28 9.72 -9.58
CA ARG A 225 -10.10 10.74 -8.91
C ARG A 225 -10.38 11.97 -9.75
N GLN A 226 -9.43 12.40 -10.59
CA GLN A 226 -9.65 13.53 -11.51
C GLN A 226 -10.68 13.18 -12.57
N GLY A 227 -10.79 11.92 -12.99
CA GLY A 227 -11.86 11.42 -13.85
C GLY A 227 -13.23 11.52 -13.18
N GLU A 228 -13.32 11.16 -11.90
CA GLU A 228 -14.59 11.24 -11.13
C GLU A 228 -15.06 12.71 -10.96
N ASP A 229 -14.14 13.64 -10.70
CA ASP A 229 -14.47 15.07 -10.60
C ASP A 229 -14.96 15.64 -11.94
N ALA A 230 -14.41 15.19 -13.07
CA ALA A 230 -14.83 15.62 -14.41
C ALA A 230 -16.23 15.06 -14.78
N GLU A 231 -16.50 13.78 -14.50
CA GLU A 231 -17.79 13.17 -14.76
C GLU A 231 -18.91 13.76 -13.89
N THR A 232 -18.60 14.10 -12.62
CA THR A 232 -19.57 14.75 -11.73
C THR A 232 -19.91 16.17 -12.16
N VAL A 233 -18.97 16.90 -12.75
CA VAL A 233 -19.20 18.24 -13.31
C VAL A 233 -20.04 18.16 -14.59
N GLU A 234 -19.72 17.22 -15.49
CA GLU A 234 -20.49 17.02 -16.74
C GLU A 234 -21.93 16.57 -16.48
N ALA A 235 -22.13 15.67 -15.50
CA ALA A 235 -23.48 15.25 -15.07
C ALA A 235 -24.28 16.39 -14.42
N ALA A 236 -23.62 17.31 -13.70
CA ALA A 236 -24.25 18.47 -13.09
C ALA A 236 -24.58 19.59 -14.11
N GLU A 237 -23.87 19.67 -15.23
CA GLU A 237 -24.16 20.60 -16.33
C GLU A 237 -25.29 20.11 -17.20
N THR A 238 -25.37 18.81 -17.53
CA THR A 238 -26.46 18.21 -18.30
C THR A 238 -27.82 18.27 -17.60
N THR A 239 -27.84 18.17 -16.25
CA THR A 239 -29.09 18.33 -15.47
C THR A 239 -29.58 19.77 -15.39
N LYS A 240 -28.74 20.77 -15.69
CA LYS A 240 -29.15 22.20 -15.73
C LYS A 240 -29.63 22.66 -17.11
N GLU A 241 -29.35 21.92 -18.16
CA GLU A 241 -29.83 22.20 -19.51
C GLU A 241 -31.18 21.57 -19.80
N GLU A 242 -31.68 20.66 -18.95
CA GLU A 242 -32.97 20.00 -19.06
C GLU A 242 -34.09 20.62 -18.18
N GLU A 243 -33.80 21.66 -17.37
CA GLU A 243 -34.79 22.46 -16.62
C GLU A 243 -34.97 23.84 -17.30
#